data_da1b36ba3e160fcb984f28e2d5a90752
#
_entry.id   da1b36ba3e160fcb984f28e2d5a90752
#
_cell.length_a   1.000
_cell.length_b   1.000
_cell.length_c   1.000
_cell.angle_alpha   90.00
_cell.angle_beta   90.00
_cell.angle_gamma   90.00
#
_symmetry.space_group_name_H-M   'P 1'
#
loop_
_entity.id
_entity.type
_entity.pdbx_description
1 polymer ?
#
loop_
_entity_poly.entity_id
_entity_poly.type
_entity_poly.pdbx_seq_one_letter_code
_entity_poly.pdbx_strand_id
1 'polypeptide(L)'
;MAEAIDIRELNERIERQSAFVTNLMAGMDQVIVGQKHLVESLLIGLLADGHLLLEGVPGLAKTLAIKTLASLIDSKYSRIQFTPDLLPADVLGTMIYSQRDEQFVTNKGPIFANFVLADEINRAPAKVQSALLEAMQERQVTLSKETFRLPEPFLVMATQNPIEQEGTYPLPEAQVDRFMLKVIIDYPKLEEEKKIIRQNISGDKIKISPILKAEDIMEARKVVHQVYLDEKIEQYIADIVFATRYPEKYDLKDLKGLIGFGGSPRASINLALAARSYAFIKRRGYVIPEDVRAVAHDVLRHRIGLTYEAEATNVTSDEIVSKILNKVEVP
;
A
#
# COMPACT_ATOMS: atom_id res chain seq x y z
N MET A 1 -13.34 13.66 30.80
CA MET A 1 -14.09 12.38 30.88
C MET A 1 -14.31 11.96 29.43
N ALA A 2 -13.71 10.87 28.98
CA ALA A 2 -14.01 10.34 27.63
C ALA A 2 -15.47 9.88 27.67
N GLU A 3 -16.31 10.42 26.79
CA GLU A 3 -17.66 9.89 26.56
C GLU A 3 -17.52 8.41 26.22
N ALA A 4 -18.29 7.58 26.90
CA ALA A 4 -18.33 6.16 26.60
C ALA A 4 -18.85 6.01 25.17
N ILE A 5 -17.97 5.57 24.26
CA ILE A 5 -18.31 5.36 22.86
C ILE A 5 -19.39 4.27 22.82
N ASP A 6 -20.61 4.61 22.37
CA ASP A 6 -21.60 3.60 22.06
C ASP A 6 -21.18 2.83 20.82
N ILE A 7 -20.59 1.65 21.04
CA ILE A 7 -20.08 0.77 19.99
C ILE A 7 -21.19 0.39 18.99
N ARG A 8 -22.46 0.34 19.42
CA ARG A 8 -23.58 0.01 18.55
C ARG A 8 -23.86 1.14 17.57
N GLU A 9 -23.97 2.37 18.06
CA GLU A 9 -24.18 3.56 17.23
C GLU A 9 -23.00 3.76 16.26
N LEU A 10 -21.78 3.59 16.75
CA LEU A 10 -20.58 3.66 15.92
C LEU A 10 -20.61 2.59 14.81
N ASN A 11 -20.97 1.35 15.14
CA ASN A 11 -21.04 0.27 14.16
C ASN A 11 -22.09 0.52 13.08
N GLU A 12 -23.30 0.94 13.45
CA GLU A 12 -24.37 1.29 12.49
C GLU A 12 -23.96 2.45 11.59
N ARG A 13 -23.24 3.44 12.13
CA ARG A 13 -22.74 4.57 11.34
C ARG A 13 -21.67 4.11 10.35
N ILE A 14 -20.74 3.29 10.78
CA ILE A 14 -19.67 2.75 9.93
C ILE A 14 -20.26 1.82 8.87
N GLU A 15 -21.21 0.98 9.21
CA GLU A 15 -21.91 0.12 8.27
C GLU A 15 -22.58 0.91 7.13
N ARG A 16 -23.21 2.03 7.45
CA ARG A 16 -23.80 2.92 6.44
C ARG A 16 -22.75 3.61 5.59
N GLN A 17 -21.71 4.15 6.23
CA GLN A 17 -20.66 4.92 5.55
C GLN A 17 -19.68 4.06 4.75
N SER A 18 -19.55 2.78 5.06
CA SER A 18 -18.75 1.81 4.29
C SER A 18 -19.52 1.13 3.16
N ALA A 19 -20.82 1.43 2.97
CA ALA A 19 -21.64 0.78 1.97
C ALA A 19 -21.08 0.92 0.54
N PHE A 20 -20.41 2.03 0.23
CA PHE A 20 -19.78 2.25 -1.06
C PHE A 20 -18.65 1.26 -1.38
N VAL A 21 -18.00 0.69 -0.36
CA VAL A 21 -16.91 -0.29 -0.54
C VAL A 21 -17.40 -1.49 -1.34
N THR A 22 -18.63 -1.96 -1.08
CA THR A 22 -19.22 -3.08 -1.83
C THR A 22 -19.32 -2.76 -3.31
N ASN A 23 -19.80 -1.56 -3.67
CA ASN A 23 -19.92 -1.13 -5.06
C ASN A 23 -18.55 -0.94 -5.71
N LEU A 24 -17.58 -0.39 -4.96
CA LEU A 24 -16.23 -0.18 -5.44
C LEU A 24 -15.54 -1.52 -5.72
N MET A 25 -15.64 -2.48 -4.81
CA MET A 25 -15.12 -3.84 -5.01
C MET A 25 -15.79 -4.53 -6.20
N ALA A 26 -17.12 -4.44 -6.32
CA ALA A 26 -17.83 -5.00 -7.47
C ALA A 26 -17.38 -4.36 -8.80
N GLY A 27 -17.13 -3.05 -8.82
CA GLY A 27 -16.55 -2.36 -9.98
C GLY A 27 -15.14 -2.84 -10.33
N MET A 28 -14.31 -3.08 -9.32
CA MET A 28 -12.97 -3.67 -9.49
C MET A 28 -13.06 -5.10 -10.03
N ASP A 29 -13.94 -5.94 -9.47
CA ASP A 29 -14.10 -7.36 -9.85
C ASP A 29 -14.61 -7.54 -11.29
N GLN A 30 -15.29 -6.54 -11.86
CA GLN A 30 -15.68 -6.57 -13.29
C GLN A 30 -14.46 -6.57 -14.21
N VAL A 31 -13.37 -5.92 -13.82
CA VAL A 31 -12.19 -5.69 -14.64
C VAL A 31 -11.04 -6.58 -14.22
N ILE A 32 -10.84 -6.73 -12.91
CA ILE A 32 -9.71 -7.45 -12.32
C ILE A 32 -10.16 -8.85 -11.93
N VAL A 33 -9.65 -9.84 -12.63
CA VAL A 33 -9.95 -11.24 -12.34
C VAL A 33 -8.88 -11.82 -11.41
N GLY A 34 -9.33 -12.42 -10.30
CA GLY A 34 -8.49 -13.25 -9.42
C GLY A 34 -7.60 -12.52 -8.42
N GLN A 35 -7.35 -11.24 -8.56
CA GLN A 35 -6.42 -10.48 -7.72
C GLN A 35 -7.12 -9.82 -6.51
N LYS A 36 -7.95 -10.57 -5.77
CA LYS A 36 -8.72 -10.02 -4.63
C LYS A 36 -7.86 -9.39 -3.56
N HIS A 37 -6.74 -10.05 -3.23
CA HIS A 37 -5.79 -9.56 -2.23
C HIS A 37 -5.19 -8.20 -2.65
N LEU A 38 -4.82 -8.05 -3.91
CA LEU A 38 -4.35 -6.76 -4.46
C LEU A 38 -5.41 -5.67 -4.33
N VAL A 39 -6.66 -5.98 -4.68
CA VAL A 39 -7.78 -5.02 -4.60
C VAL A 39 -8.03 -4.61 -3.15
N GLU A 40 -8.10 -5.56 -2.20
CA GLU A 40 -8.24 -5.26 -0.77
C GLU A 40 -7.06 -4.41 -0.26
N SER A 41 -5.82 -4.75 -0.63
CA SER A 41 -4.63 -4.00 -0.22
C SER A 41 -4.62 -2.56 -0.77
N LEU A 42 -5.07 -2.36 -2.02
CA LEU A 42 -5.24 -1.02 -2.60
C LEU A 42 -6.26 -0.18 -1.82
N LEU A 43 -7.38 -0.79 -1.41
CA LEU A 43 -8.39 -0.11 -0.59
C LEU A 43 -7.88 0.18 0.82
N ILE A 44 -7.15 -0.74 1.44
CA ILE A 44 -6.50 -0.52 2.74
C ILE A 44 -5.55 0.67 2.65
N GLY A 45 -4.64 0.67 1.67
CA GLY A 45 -3.68 1.77 1.48
C GLY A 45 -4.37 3.11 1.19
N LEU A 46 -5.44 3.11 0.38
CA LEU A 46 -6.21 4.31 0.09
C LEU A 46 -6.90 4.88 1.34
N LEU A 47 -7.55 4.03 2.13
CA LEU A 47 -8.30 4.41 3.33
C LEU A 47 -7.39 4.77 4.50
N ALA A 48 -6.27 4.09 4.65
CA ALA A 48 -5.27 4.36 5.69
C ALA A 48 -4.29 5.48 5.35
N ASP A 49 -4.45 6.15 4.19
CA ASP A 49 -3.51 7.15 3.66
C ASP A 49 -2.07 6.65 3.50
N GLY A 50 -1.91 5.37 3.18
CA GLY A 50 -0.62 4.70 2.98
C GLY A 50 -0.29 4.48 1.52
N HIS A 51 0.95 4.07 1.25
CA HIS A 51 1.45 3.72 -0.09
C HIS A 51 1.78 2.23 -0.14
N LEU A 52 1.76 1.65 -1.35
CA LEU A 52 1.97 0.22 -1.56
C LEU A 52 3.23 -0.04 -2.39
N LEU A 53 3.95 -1.09 -2.01
CA LEU A 53 4.99 -1.71 -2.80
C LEU A 53 4.49 -3.07 -3.27
N LEU A 54 4.43 -3.28 -4.58
CA LEU A 54 4.01 -4.55 -5.16
C LEU A 54 5.23 -5.32 -5.65
N GLU A 55 5.32 -6.57 -5.28
CA GLU A 55 6.31 -7.51 -5.79
C GLU A 55 5.61 -8.61 -6.58
N GLY A 56 6.07 -8.87 -7.79
CA GLY A 56 5.51 -9.91 -8.65
C GLY A 56 5.94 -9.73 -10.09
N VAL A 57 5.81 -10.81 -10.85
CA VAL A 57 6.20 -10.87 -12.26
C VAL A 57 5.38 -9.90 -13.14
N PRO A 58 5.88 -9.52 -14.32
CA PRO A 58 5.13 -8.73 -15.28
C PRO A 58 3.82 -9.43 -15.71
N GLY A 59 2.83 -8.65 -16.15
CA GLY A 59 1.60 -9.21 -16.73
C GLY A 59 0.47 -9.54 -15.71
N LEU A 60 0.67 -9.30 -14.41
CA LEU A 60 -0.31 -9.62 -13.35
C LEU A 60 -1.31 -8.50 -13.06
N ALA A 61 -1.75 -7.75 -14.07
CA ALA A 61 -2.78 -6.72 -13.99
C ALA A 61 -2.50 -5.55 -13.01
N LYS A 62 -1.25 -5.33 -12.56
CA LYS A 62 -0.86 -4.25 -11.63
C LYS A 62 -1.31 -2.88 -12.13
N THR A 63 -0.93 -2.54 -13.37
CA THR A 63 -1.33 -1.26 -14.02
C THR A 63 -2.83 -1.14 -14.16
N LEU A 64 -3.51 -2.25 -14.51
CA LEU A 64 -4.95 -2.27 -14.69
C LEU A 64 -5.68 -2.00 -13.37
N ALA A 65 -5.20 -2.57 -12.26
CA ALA A 65 -5.82 -2.42 -10.95
C ALA A 65 -5.85 -0.96 -10.47
N ILE A 66 -4.72 -0.27 -10.44
CA ILE A 66 -4.68 1.12 -9.96
C ILE A 66 -5.38 2.08 -10.94
N LYS A 67 -5.30 1.83 -12.25
CA LYS A 67 -6.01 2.62 -13.25
C LYS A 67 -7.53 2.47 -13.12
N THR A 68 -8.01 1.24 -12.87
CA THR A 68 -9.43 0.96 -12.64
C THR A 68 -9.92 1.66 -11.37
N LEU A 69 -9.15 1.55 -10.28
CA LEU A 69 -9.47 2.24 -9.02
C LEU A 69 -9.58 3.75 -9.21
N ALA A 70 -8.62 4.37 -9.89
CA ALA A 70 -8.64 5.79 -10.20
C ALA A 70 -9.87 6.20 -11.01
N SER A 71 -10.26 5.38 -11.99
CA SER A 71 -11.45 5.64 -12.83
C SER A 71 -12.75 5.51 -12.05
N LEU A 72 -12.84 4.57 -11.10
CA LEU A 72 -14.01 4.38 -10.24
C LEU A 72 -14.19 5.53 -9.22
N ILE A 73 -13.11 6.26 -8.89
CA ILE A 73 -13.09 7.37 -7.92
C ILE A 73 -13.05 8.75 -8.63
N ASP A 74 -13.23 8.80 -9.94
CA ASP A 74 -13.14 10.03 -10.75
C ASP A 74 -11.88 10.87 -10.44
N SER A 75 -10.74 10.22 -10.45
CA SER A 75 -9.49 10.81 -10.01
C SER A 75 -8.39 10.69 -11.06
N LYS A 76 -7.43 11.62 -11.02
CA LYS A 76 -6.31 11.63 -11.95
C LYS A 76 -5.35 10.47 -11.69
N TYR A 77 -5.06 9.71 -12.74
CA TYR A 77 -4.07 8.63 -12.76
C TYR A 77 -2.83 9.06 -13.55
N SER A 78 -1.65 8.64 -13.08
CA SER A 78 -0.39 8.78 -13.79
C SER A 78 0.44 7.50 -13.67
N ARG A 79 1.19 7.16 -14.72
CA ARG A 79 2.18 6.09 -14.72
C ARG A 79 3.55 6.68 -14.98
N ILE A 80 4.51 6.31 -14.17
CA ILE A 80 5.92 6.66 -14.29
C ILE A 80 6.68 5.35 -14.46
N GLN A 81 7.26 5.12 -15.64
CA GLN A 81 8.15 3.99 -15.87
C GLN A 81 9.55 4.36 -15.40
N PHE A 82 10.07 3.64 -14.44
CA PHE A 82 11.41 3.87 -13.91
C PHE A 82 12.45 3.22 -14.81
N THR A 83 13.46 4.00 -15.22
CA THR A 83 14.55 3.58 -16.10
C THR A 83 15.89 4.11 -15.57
N PRO A 84 17.04 3.53 -15.96
CA PRO A 84 18.35 3.96 -15.46
C PRO A 84 18.72 5.42 -15.80
N ASP A 85 18.14 5.97 -16.85
CA ASP A 85 18.38 7.34 -17.34
C ASP A 85 17.41 8.40 -16.79
N LEU A 86 16.40 7.95 -15.99
CA LEU A 86 15.40 8.85 -15.42
C LEU A 86 16.05 9.85 -14.43
N LEU A 87 15.60 11.10 -14.48
CA LEU A 87 16.01 12.17 -13.58
C LEU A 87 14.90 12.52 -12.58
N PRO A 88 15.22 13.06 -11.39
CA PRO A 88 14.22 13.55 -10.45
C PRO A 88 13.24 14.58 -11.07
N ALA A 89 13.73 15.42 -12.00
CA ALA A 89 12.89 16.40 -12.71
C ALA A 89 11.82 15.75 -13.60
N ASP A 90 12.06 14.56 -14.12
CA ASP A 90 11.10 13.81 -14.95
C ASP A 90 9.92 13.33 -14.11
N VAL A 91 10.14 13.08 -12.81
CA VAL A 91 9.13 12.65 -11.85
C VAL A 91 8.40 13.83 -11.22
N LEU A 92 9.17 14.78 -10.68
CA LEU A 92 8.66 15.90 -9.89
C LEU A 92 8.22 17.08 -10.75
N GLY A 93 8.88 17.28 -11.88
CA GLY A 93 8.76 18.46 -12.70
C GLY A 93 9.92 19.43 -12.50
N THR A 94 9.90 20.51 -13.24
CA THR A 94 10.95 21.52 -13.25
C THR A 94 10.42 22.88 -13.66
N MET A 95 11.21 23.92 -13.49
CA MET A 95 10.94 25.23 -14.09
C MET A 95 11.51 25.29 -15.51
N ILE A 96 10.71 25.75 -16.43
CA ILE A 96 11.12 25.99 -17.83
C ILE A 96 10.98 27.46 -18.17
N TYR A 97 11.90 27.98 -18.98
CA TYR A 97 11.78 29.35 -19.46
C TYR A 97 10.82 29.38 -20.66
N SER A 98 9.71 30.11 -20.50
CA SER A 98 8.76 30.38 -21.58
C SER A 98 9.26 31.56 -22.41
N GLN A 99 9.69 31.29 -23.63
CA GLN A 99 10.11 32.35 -24.57
C GLN A 99 8.95 33.27 -24.94
N ARG A 100 7.70 32.75 -24.87
CA ARG A 100 6.50 33.51 -25.20
C ARG A 100 6.17 34.55 -24.14
N ASP A 101 6.30 34.18 -22.87
CA ASP A 101 5.92 34.97 -21.73
C ASP A 101 7.13 35.68 -21.09
N GLU A 102 8.34 35.41 -21.61
CA GLU A 102 9.64 35.89 -21.12
C GLU A 102 9.87 35.66 -19.61
N GLN A 103 9.31 34.56 -19.09
CA GLN A 103 9.39 34.21 -17.67
C GLN A 103 9.57 32.70 -17.45
N PHE A 104 10.05 32.37 -16.25
CA PHE A 104 10.08 30.98 -15.81
C PHE A 104 8.69 30.50 -15.40
N VAL A 105 8.23 29.39 -15.96
CA VAL A 105 6.96 28.75 -15.61
C VAL A 105 7.22 27.37 -15.03
N THR A 106 6.42 26.99 -14.03
CA THR A 106 6.51 25.68 -13.41
C THR A 106 5.85 24.64 -14.29
N ASN A 107 6.63 23.66 -14.74
CA ASN A 107 6.14 22.46 -15.42
C ASN A 107 6.05 21.32 -14.41
N LYS A 108 4.82 21.03 -13.92
CA LYS A 108 4.57 19.97 -12.94
C LYS A 108 4.74 18.60 -13.56
N GLY A 109 5.51 17.74 -12.89
CA GLY A 109 5.75 16.36 -13.30
C GLY A 109 4.55 15.43 -13.11
N PRO A 110 4.69 14.18 -13.57
CA PRO A 110 3.62 13.17 -13.50
C PRO A 110 3.21 12.78 -12.08
N ILE A 111 4.00 13.10 -11.06
CA ILE A 111 3.65 12.86 -9.66
C ILE A 111 2.43 13.66 -9.19
N PHE A 112 2.08 14.76 -9.89
CA PHE A 112 0.90 15.57 -9.58
C PHE A 112 -0.38 14.92 -10.11
N ALA A 113 -0.66 13.73 -9.58
CA ALA A 113 -1.87 12.93 -9.79
C ALA A 113 -2.31 12.30 -8.47
N ASN A 114 -3.60 11.94 -8.37
CA ASN A 114 -4.14 11.28 -7.17
C ASN A 114 -3.61 9.84 -7.02
N PHE A 115 -3.53 9.12 -8.14
CA PHE A 115 -3.06 7.75 -8.21
C PHE A 115 -1.83 7.68 -9.11
N VAL A 116 -0.71 7.29 -8.54
CA VAL A 116 0.56 7.18 -9.26
C VAL A 116 1.04 5.74 -9.24
N LEU A 117 1.26 5.18 -10.43
CA LEU A 117 1.99 3.94 -10.60
C LEU A 117 3.47 4.26 -10.85
N ALA A 118 4.32 3.94 -9.88
CA ALA A 118 5.77 3.97 -10.05
C ALA A 118 6.25 2.57 -10.48
N ASP A 119 6.29 2.35 -11.80
CA ASP A 119 6.53 1.03 -12.37
C ASP A 119 8.03 0.74 -12.44
N GLU A 120 8.44 -0.43 -11.90
CA GLU A 120 9.84 -0.90 -11.79
C GLU A 120 10.75 0.10 -11.06
N ILE A 121 10.34 0.54 -9.86
CA ILE A 121 11.05 1.57 -9.08
C ILE A 121 12.54 1.24 -8.85
N ASN A 122 12.90 -0.04 -8.78
CA ASN A 122 14.25 -0.51 -8.59
C ASN A 122 15.14 -0.38 -9.85
N ARG A 123 14.62 0.06 -10.99
CA ARG A 123 15.42 0.31 -12.21
C ARG A 123 16.03 1.72 -12.27
N ALA A 124 15.52 2.66 -11.49
CA ALA A 124 16.04 4.02 -11.49
C ALA A 124 17.12 4.23 -10.43
N PRO A 125 18.04 5.19 -10.64
CA PRO A 125 19.06 5.55 -9.67
C PRO A 125 18.50 6.00 -8.33
N ALA A 126 19.25 5.81 -7.25
CA ALA A 126 18.84 6.13 -5.88
C ALA A 126 18.34 7.58 -5.69
N LYS A 127 18.85 8.54 -6.47
CA LYS A 127 18.39 9.94 -6.42
C LYS A 127 16.93 10.09 -6.85
N VAL A 128 16.50 9.35 -7.86
CA VAL A 128 15.11 9.38 -8.36
C VAL A 128 14.19 8.67 -7.38
N GLN A 129 14.61 7.51 -6.87
CA GLN A 129 13.88 6.79 -5.83
C GLN A 129 13.67 7.67 -4.60
N SER A 130 14.73 8.34 -4.12
CA SER A 130 14.66 9.23 -2.96
C SER A 130 13.71 10.40 -3.19
N ALA A 131 13.71 11.00 -4.37
CA ALA A 131 12.82 12.11 -4.72
C ALA A 131 11.33 11.69 -4.69
N LEU A 132 11.00 10.51 -5.23
CA LEU A 132 9.65 9.96 -5.13
C LEU A 132 9.26 9.70 -3.67
N LEU A 133 10.12 9.04 -2.92
CA LEU A 133 9.85 8.65 -1.53
C LEU A 133 9.72 9.86 -0.58
N GLU A 134 10.46 10.94 -0.86
CA GLU A 134 10.30 12.22 -0.16
C GLU A 134 8.93 12.83 -0.45
N ALA A 135 8.55 12.95 -1.72
CA ALA A 135 7.26 13.46 -2.11
C ALA A 135 6.08 12.62 -1.55
N MET A 136 6.25 11.28 -1.46
CA MET A 136 5.28 10.39 -0.82
C MET A 136 5.08 10.71 0.67
N GLN A 137 6.17 10.98 1.38
CA GLN A 137 6.15 11.23 2.82
C GLN A 137 5.65 12.64 3.14
N GLU A 138 6.16 13.65 2.42
CA GLU A 138 5.86 15.06 2.69
C GLU A 138 4.54 15.54 2.06
N ARG A 139 3.94 14.76 1.15
CA ARG A 139 2.71 15.11 0.40
C ARG A 139 2.83 16.43 -0.35
N GLN A 140 4.04 16.84 -0.65
CA GLN A 140 4.37 18.07 -1.36
C GLN A 140 5.67 17.93 -2.14
N VAL A 141 5.86 18.83 -3.11
CA VAL A 141 7.07 18.91 -3.93
C VAL A 141 7.52 20.34 -3.97
N THR A 142 8.81 20.58 -3.73
CA THR A 142 9.43 21.91 -3.89
C THR A 142 10.13 21.98 -5.24
N LEU A 143 9.66 22.89 -6.10
CA LEU A 143 10.25 23.17 -7.40
C LEU A 143 10.89 24.55 -7.36
N SER A 144 12.20 24.60 -7.37
CA SER A 144 12.97 25.83 -7.17
C SER A 144 12.66 26.47 -5.80
N LYS A 145 11.90 27.56 -5.76
CA LYS A 145 11.56 28.31 -4.53
C LYS A 145 10.11 28.13 -4.07
N GLU A 146 9.31 27.41 -4.84
CA GLU A 146 7.88 27.22 -4.55
C GLU A 146 7.58 25.77 -4.15
N THR A 147 6.74 25.63 -3.14
CA THR A 147 6.28 24.32 -2.65
C THR A 147 4.84 24.10 -3.06
N PHE A 148 4.58 22.99 -3.72
CA PHE A 148 3.27 22.60 -4.23
C PHE A 148 2.79 21.35 -3.49
N ARG A 149 1.58 21.40 -2.93
CA ARG A 149 0.93 20.22 -2.36
C ARG A 149 0.50 19.25 -3.47
N LEU A 150 0.62 17.97 -3.20
CA LEU A 150 0.09 16.94 -4.07
C LEU A 150 -1.43 16.84 -3.91
N PRO A 151 -2.17 16.39 -4.95
CA PRO A 151 -3.62 16.26 -4.87
C PRO A 151 -4.03 15.18 -3.85
N GLU A 152 -5.15 15.38 -3.16
CA GLU A 152 -5.72 14.40 -2.23
C GLU A 152 -7.00 13.77 -2.82
N PRO A 153 -7.24 12.47 -2.59
CA PRO A 153 -6.33 11.50 -1.98
C PRO A 153 -5.09 11.26 -2.84
N PHE A 154 -3.93 10.98 -2.23
CA PHE A 154 -2.70 10.68 -2.95
C PHE A 154 -2.23 9.26 -2.61
N LEU A 155 -2.19 8.38 -3.58
CA LEU A 155 -1.75 7.00 -3.44
C LEU A 155 -0.66 6.68 -4.47
N VAL A 156 0.50 6.25 -4.00
CA VAL A 156 1.54 5.67 -4.86
C VAL A 156 1.52 4.15 -4.70
N MET A 157 1.46 3.48 -5.83
CA MET A 157 1.69 2.06 -5.97
C MET A 157 3.00 1.87 -6.74
N ALA A 158 4.06 1.50 -6.03
CA ALA A 158 5.34 1.17 -6.64
C ALA A 158 5.40 -0.32 -6.97
N THR A 159 6.07 -0.70 -8.07
CA THR A 159 6.27 -2.10 -8.43
C THR A 159 7.75 -2.46 -8.44
N GLN A 160 8.04 -3.70 -8.06
CA GLN A 160 9.35 -4.33 -8.21
C GLN A 160 9.18 -5.66 -8.94
N ASN A 161 10.13 -5.96 -9.83
CA ASN A 161 10.23 -7.28 -10.44
C ASN A 161 11.33 -8.08 -9.71
N PRO A 162 10.99 -9.17 -9.02
CA PRO A 162 11.98 -9.94 -8.27
C PRO A 162 12.94 -10.76 -9.16
N ILE A 163 12.57 -10.98 -10.43
CA ILE A 163 13.34 -11.84 -11.36
C ILE A 163 14.46 -11.04 -12.04
N GLU A 164 14.23 -9.78 -12.35
CA GLU A 164 15.21 -8.92 -13.01
C GLU A 164 16.19 -8.34 -11.99
N GLN A 165 17.42 -8.87 -11.98
CA GLN A 165 18.49 -8.39 -11.10
C GLN A 165 19.51 -7.51 -11.85
N GLU A 166 19.69 -7.69 -13.15
CA GLU A 166 20.61 -6.88 -13.95
C GLU A 166 20.09 -5.44 -14.14
N GLY A 167 20.96 -4.46 -13.88
CA GLY A 167 20.62 -3.04 -14.03
C GLY A 167 19.64 -2.51 -12.99
N THR A 168 19.52 -3.18 -11.85
CA THR A 168 18.65 -2.74 -10.75
C THR A 168 19.41 -2.10 -9.60
N TYR A 169 18.76 -1.15 -8.94
CA TYR A 169 19.22 -0.48 -7.73
C TYR A 169 18.25 -0.84 -6.60
N PRO A 170 18.59 -1.80 -5.74
CA PRO A 170 17.69 -2.20 -4.65
C PRO A 170 17.37 -1.02 -3.75
N LEU A 171 16.12 -0.93 -3.33
CA LEU A 171 15.70 0.08 -2.35
C LEU A 171 16.35 -0.26 -0.99
N PRO A 172 17.04 0.70 -0.34
CA PRO A 172 17.47 0.52 1.03
C PRO A 172 16.29 0.24 1.96
N GLU A 173 16.49 -0.56 2.99
CA GLU A 173 15.47 -0.96 3.96
C GLU A 173 14.72 0.23 4.58
N ALA A 174 15.47 1.29 4.96
CA ALA A 174 14.88 2.53 5.48
C ALA A 174 13.94 3.24 4.47
N GLN A 175 14.10 2.98 3.18
CA GLN A 175 13.23 3.50 2.14
C GLN A 175 12.02 2.60 1.92
N VAL A 176 12.19 1.29 1.99
CA VAL A 176 11.09 0.32 1.89
C VAL A 176 10.13 0.46 3.08
N ASP A 177 10.61 0.79 4.28
CA ASP A 177 9.79 1.04 5.49
C ASP A 177 8.76 2.20 5.32
N ARG A 178 8.94 3.06 4.30
CA ARG A 178 7.99 4.15 3.98
C ARG A 178 6.71 3.65 3.31
N PHE A 179 6.74 2.48 2.68
CA PHE A 179 5.54 1.84 2.16
C PHE A 179 4.74 1.21 3.31
N MET A 180 3.44 1.45 3.33
CA MET A 180 2.56 0.86 4.35
C MET A 180 2.49 -0.64 4.21
N LEU A 181 2.27 -1.11 2.98
CA LEU A 181 2.11 -2.52 2.64
C LEU A 181 3.12 -2.92 1.56
N LYS A 182 3.73 -4.09 1.72
CA LYS A 182 4.41 -4.82 0.64
C LYS A 182 3.57 -6.03 0.28
N VAL A 183 2.98 -6.01 -0.91
CA VAL A 183 2.05 -7.03 -1.40
C VAL A 183 2.75 -7.90 -2.42
N ILE A 184 2.73 -9.21 -2.21
CA ILE A 184 3.22 -10.19 -3.17
C ILE A 184 2.06 -10.63 -4.04
N ILE A 185 2.27 -10.61 -5.35
CA ILE A 185 1.26 -10.97 -6.34
C ILE A 185 1.69 -12.24 -7.06
N ASP A 186 0.83 -13.25 -6.96
CA ASP A 186 0.99 -14.53 -7.63
C ASP A 186 0.21 -14.62 -8.94
N TYR A 187 0.51 -15.66 -9.72
CA TYR A 187 -0.23 -16.00 -10.92
C TYR A 187 -1.71 -16.29 -10.62
N PRO A 188 -2.61 -15.97 -11.55
CA PRO A 188 -4.01 -16.33 -11.41
C PRO A 188 -4.18 -17.85 -11.40
N LYS A 189 -5.24 -18.34 -10.75
CA LYS A 189 -5.63 -19.74 -10.80
C LYS A 189 -6.15 -20.11 -12.18
N LEU A 190 -6.13 -21.40 -12.54
CA LEU A 190 -6.56 -21.88 -13.86
C LEU A 190 -7.96 -21.37 -14.29
N GLU A 191 -8.92 -21.37 -13.39
CA GLU A 191 -10.28 -20.88 -13.70
C GLU A 191 -10.34 -19.34 -13.87
N GLU A 192 -9.47 -18.62 -13.19
CA GLU A 192 -9.32 -17.18 -13.34
C GLU A 192 -8.66 -16.85 -14.68
N GLU A 193 -7.65 -17.61 -15.07
CA GLU A 193 -6.98 -17.45 -16.36
C GLU A 193 -7.92 -17.68 -17.54
N LYS A 194 -8.79 -18.69 -17.46
CA LYS A 194 -9.87 -18.91 -18.43
C LYS A 194 -10.81 -17.69 -18.55
N LYS A 195 -11.14 -17.04 -17.42
CA LYS A 195 -11.95 -15.81 -17.43
C LYS A 195 -11.22 -14.66 -18.08
N ILE A 196 -9.91 -14.49 -17.78
CA ILE A 196 -9.06 -13.46 -18.38
C ILE A 196 -9.03 -13.64 -19.90
N ILE A 197 -8.83 -14.88 -20.39
CA ILE A 197 -8.84 -15.18 -21.82
C ILE A 197 -10.18 -14.76 -22.45
N ARG A 198 -11.31 -15.17 -21.86
CA ARG A 198 -12.64 -14.84 -22.38
C ARG A 198 -12.89 -13.34 -22.46
N GLN A 199 -12.53 -12.60 -21.39
CA GLN A 199 -12.70 -11.15 -21.33
C GLN A 199 -11.86 -10.41 -22.39
N ASN A 200 -10.66 -10.90 -22.71
CA ASN A 200 -9.77 -10.21 -23.65
C ASN A 200 -10.03 -10.60 -25.12
N ILE A 201 -10.61 -11.79 -25.37
CA ILE A 201 -10.90 -12.25 -26.73
C ILE A 201 -12.26 -11.74 -27.22
N SER A 202 -13.23 -11.49 -26.31
CA SER A 202 -14.58 -11.01 -26.68
C SER A 202 -14.59 -9.67 -27.41
N GLY A 203 -13.51 -8.89 -27.28
CA GLY A 203 -13.39 -7.55 -27.90
C GLY A 203 -14.23 -6.47 -27.19
N ASP A 204 -15.05 -6.83 -26.24
CA ASP A 204 -15.87 -5.91 -25.47
C ASP A 204 -15.03 -5.20 -24.42
N LYS A 205 -14.80 -3.91 -24.61
CA LYS A 205 -14.15 -3.09 -23.58
C LYS A 205 -15.15 -2.81 -22.47
N ILE A 206 -14.83 -3.29 -21.26
CA ILE A 206 -15.60 -2.98 -20.05
C ILE A 206 -15.54 -1.47 -19.85
N LYS A 207 -16.69 -0.81 -19.94
CA LYS A 207 -16.80 0.63 -19.65
C LYS A 207 -16.93 0.80 -18.15
N ILE A 208 -15.96 1.50 -17.56
CA ILE A 208 -15.98 1.87 -16.15
C ILE A 208 -16.58 3.27 -16.06
N SER A 209 -17.58 3.42 -15.20
CA SER A 209 -18.12 4.73 -14.83
C SER A 209 -17.72 5.06 -13.39
N PRO A 210 -17.41 6.31 -13.08
CA PRO A 210 -17.13 6.72 -11.71
C PRO A 210 -18.29 6.39 -10.77
N ILE A 211 -17.96 5.88 -9.60
CA ILE A 211 -18.91 5.52 -8.52
C ILE A 211 -18.80 6.53 -7.38
N LEU A 212 -17.60 7.08 -7.18
CA LEU A 212 -17.21 7.96 -6.09
C LEU A 212 -16.41 9.15 -6.62
N LYS A 213 -16.33 10.18 -5.79
CA LYS A 213 -15.42 11.30 -5.97
C LYS A 213 -14.27 11.24 -4.98
N ALA A 214 -13.23 12.02 -5.22
CA ALA A 214 -12.08 12.14 -4.32
C ALA A 214 -12.49 12.56 -2.89
N GLU A 215 -13.48 13.47 -2.78
CA GLU A 215 -13.99 13.96 -1.51
C GLU A 215 -14.65 12.86 -0.67
N ASP A 216 -15.33 11.89 -1.30
CA ASP A 216 -15.95 10.76 -0.60
C ASP A 216 -14.91 9.89 0.09
N ILE A 217 -13.74 9.71 -0.53
CA ILE A 217 -12.61 8.99 0.08
C ILE A 217 -12.04 9.77 1.27
N MET A 218 -11.92 11.09 1.16
CA MET A 218 -11.44 11.93 2.27
C MET A 218 -12.38 11.88 3.48
N GLU A 219 -13.69 11.85 3.25
CA GLU A 219 -14.67 11.64 4.32
C GLU A 219 -14.57 10.22 4.91
N ALA A 220 -14.43 9.19 4.06
CA ALA A 220 -14.26 7.82 4.52
C ALA A 220 -13.01 7.67 5.42
N ARG A 221 -11.88 8.32 5.10
CA ARG A 221 -10.68 8.33 5.95
C ARG A 221 -10.97 8.84 7.36
N LYS A 222 -11.74 9.93 7.49
CA LYS A 222 -12.14 10.47 8.81
C LYS A 222 -12.92 9.43 9.62
N VAL A 223 -13.76 8.66 8.94
CA VAL A 223 -14.55 7.61 9.59
C VAL A 223 -13.71 6.40 9.98
N VAL A 224 -12.76 6.00 9.13
CA VAL A 224 -11.80 4.93 9.45
C VAL A 224 -11.01 5.24 10.71
N HIS A 225 -10.62 6.50 10.94
CA HIS A 225 -9.96 6.91 12.18
C HIS A 225 -10.84 6.74 13.44
N GLN A 226 -12.15 6.64 13.28
CA GLN A 226 -13.11 6.45 14.38
C GLN A 226 -13.41 4.97 14.66
N VAL A 227 -12.96 4.04 13.80
CA VAL A 227 -13.05 2.60 14.06
C VAL A 227 -12.38 2.31 15.39
N TYR A 228 -13.14 1.71 16.31
CA TYR A 228 -12.68 1.45 17.68
C TYR A 228 -11.55 0.43 17.68
N LEU A 229 -10.49 0.75 18.38
CA LEU A 229 -9.35 -0.13 18.62
C LEU A 229 -9.25 -0.30 20.15
N ASP A 230 -9.55 -1.50 20.63
CA ASP A 230 -9.49 -1.84 22.04
C ASP A 230 -8.04 -1.89 22.53
N GLU A 231 -7.79 -1.55 23.81
CA GLU A 231 -6.45 -1.58 24.40
C GLU A 231 -5.80 -2.98 24.31
N LYS A 232 -6.59 -4.04 24.38
CA LYS A 232 -6.09 -5.41 24.21
C LYS A 232 -5.61 -5.66 22.79
N ILE A 233 -6.27 -5.08 21.79
CA ILE A 233 -5.81 -5.17 20.39
C ILE A 233 -4.56 -4.32 20.19
N GLU A 234 -4.45 -3.15 20.81
CA GLU A 234 -3.22 -2.34 20.81
C GLU A 234 -2.06 -3.12 21.42
N GLN A 235 -2.30 -3.80 22.56
CA GLN A 235 -1.30 -4.66 23.19
C GLN A 235 -0.91 -5.81 22.27
N TYR A 236 -1.87 -6.49 21.63
CA TYR A 236 -1.61 -7.58 20.69
C TYR A 236 -0.75 -7.13 19.50
N ILE A 237 -1.04 -5.95 18.92
CA ILE A 237 -0.22 -5.35 17.87
C ILE A 237 1.21 -5.08 18.37
N ALA A 238 1.33 -4.51 19.57
CA ALA A 238 2.63 -4.24 20.18
C ALA A 238 3.42 -5.53 20.39
N ASP A 239 2.78 -6.59 20.92
CA ASP A 239 3.42 -7.88 21.17
C ASP A 239 3.90 -8.54 19.88
N ILE A 240 3.11 -8.51 18.79
CA ILE A 240 3.54 -8.99 17.47
C ILE A 240 4.83 -8.27 17.03
N VAL A 241 4.87 -6.93 17.10
CA VAL A 241 6.03 -6.16 16.66
C VAL A 241 7.22 -6.36 17.60
N PHE A 242 6.99 -6.44 18.92
CA PHE A 242 8.05 -6.74 19.90
C PHE A 242 8.64 -8.14 19.71
N ALA A 243 7.83 -9.13 19.35
CA ALA A 243 8.31 -10.48 19.04
C ALA A 243 9.28 -10.49 17.84
N THR A 244 9.16 -9.55 16.89
CA THR A 244 10.16 -9.40 15.81
C THR A 244 11.52 -8.90 16.29
N ARG A 245 11.56 -8.16 17.43
CA ARG A 245 12.79 -7.58 18.00
C ARG A 245 13.41 -8.46 19.09
N TYR A 246 12.56 -9.10 19.87
CA TYR A 246 12.91 -9.87 21.05
C TYR A 246 12.20 -11.23 21.07
N PRO A 247 12.44 -12.10 20.05
CA PRO A 247 11.73 -13.36 19.90
C PRO A 247 11.87 -14.28 21.11
N GLU A 248 12.99 -14.21 21.83
CA GLU A 248 13.22 -14.99 23.04
C GLU A 248 12.25 -14.68 24.19
N LYS A 249 11.66 -13.48 24.22
CA LYS A 249 10.66 -13.09 25.24
C LYS A 249 9.27 -13.71 24.97
N TYR A 250 9.05 -14.16 23.75
CA TYR A 250 7.81 -14.78 23.28
C TYR A 250 8.00 -16.29 23.04
N ASP A 251 9.04 -16.88 23.61
CA ASP A 251 9.35 -18.31 23.47
C ASP A 251 9.58 -18.76 22.00
N LEU A 252 10.15 -17.85 21.21
CA LEU A 252 10.53 -18.03 19.80
C LEU A 252 12.07 -18.03 19.66
N LYS A 253 12.75 -18.82 20.50
CA LYS A 253 14.22 -18.84 20.56
C LYS A 253 14.87 -19.26 19.24
N ASP A 254 14.18 -20.06 18.46
CA ASP A 254 14.59 -20.51 17.11
C ASP A 254 14.66 -19.37 16.09
N LEU A 255 13.99 -18.24 16.32
CA LEU A 255 14.04 -17.07 15.46
C LEU A 255 15.21 -16.11 15.78
N LYS A 256 15.83 -16.23 16.95
CA LYS A 256 16.86 -15.27 17.40
C LYS A 256 18.05 -15.15 16.45
N GLY A 257 18.49 -16.25 15.86
CA GLY A 257 19.58 -16.27 14.89
C GLY A 257 19.18 -15.93 13.45
N LEU A 258 17.88 -15.85 13.18
CA LEU A 258 17.32 -15.65 11.84
C LEU A 258 16.92 -14.21 11.57
N ILE A 259 16.63 -13.42 12.62
CA ILE A 259 16.23 -12.02 12.50
C ILE A 259 17.44 -11.12 12.75
N GLY A 260 17.86 -10.36 11.73
CA GLY A 260 18.90 -9.34 11.83
C GLY A 260 18.40 -8.05 12.49
N PHE A 261 17.21 -7.60 12.14
CA PHE A 261 16.49 -6.51 12.80
C PHE A 261 14.99 -6.70 12.68
N GLY A 262 14.24 -6.23 13.67
CA GLY A 262 12.77 -6.30 13.73
C GLY A 262 12.07 -5.00 13.32
N GLY A 263 10.75 -5.04 13.30
CA GLY A 263 9.91 -3.91 12.90
C GLY A 263 10.13 -2.64 13.72
N SER A 264 10.17 -1.48 13.07
CA SER A 264 10.23 -0.15 13.71
C SER A 264 8.87 0.22 14.36
N PRO A 265 8.74 1.33 15.11
CA PRO A 265 7.44 1.82 15.57
C PRO A 265 6.45 2.08 14.44
N ARG A 266 6.93 2.35 13.21
CA ARG A 266 6.07 2.42 12.01
C ARG A 266 5.32 1.12 11.75
N ALA A 267 5.92 -0.02 12.07
CA ALA A 267 5.25 -1.31 11.95
C ALA A 267 3.97 -1.38 12.80
N SER A 268 4.06 -0.98 14.07
CA SER A 268 2.90 -0.96 14.99
C SER A 268 1.82 0.03 14.51
N ILE A 269 2.24 1.24 14.10
CA ILE A 269 1.33 2.27 13.59
C ILE A 269 0.62 1.77 12.31
N ASN A 270 1.37 1.21 11.37
CA ASN A 270 0.80 0.73 10.11
C ASN A 270 -0.08 -0.51 10.31
N LEU A 271 0.24 -1.40 11.26
CA LEU A 271 -0.65 -2.51 11.62
C LEU A 271 -1.99 -2.00 12.17
N ALA A 272 -1.97 -1.03 13.07
CA ALA A 272 -3.18 -0.45 13.63
C ALA A 272 -4.03 0.26 12.55
N LEU A 273 -3.42 1.07 11.70
CA LEU A 273 -4.11 1.78 10.61
C LEU A 273 -4.66 0.82 9.55
N ALA A 274 -3.88 -0.19 9.15
CA ALA A 274 -4.30 -1.21 8.20
C ALA A 274 -5.44 -2.07 8.77
N ALA A 275 -5.37 -2.47 10.04
CA ALA A 275 -6.43 -3.24 10.70
C ALA A 275 -7.74 -2.45 10.82
N ARG A 276 -7.68 -1.14 11.18
CA ARG A 276 -8.86 -0.25 11.17
C ARG A 276 -9.48 -0.15 9.77
N SER A 277 -8.64 0.03 8.73
CA SER A 277 -9.12 0.10 7.35
C SER A 277 -9.72 -1.23 6.90
N TYR A 278 -9.12 -2.35 7.30
CA TYR A 278 -9.66 -3.68 7.01
C TYR A 278 -11.00 -3.92 7.69
N ALA A 279 -11.14 -3.57 8.99
CA ALA A 279 -12.41 -3.64 9.71
C ALA A 279 -13.50 -2.78 9.02
N PHE A 280 -13.16 -1.56 8.57
CA PHE A 280 -14.05 -0.70 7.81
C PHE A 280 -14.48 -1.34 6.49
N ILE A 281 -13.57 -1.94 5.72
CA ILE A 281 -13.87 -2.70 4.49
C ILE A 281 -14.81 -3.87 4.79
N LYS A 282 -14.66 -4.52 5.94
CA LYS A 282 -15.57 -5.58 6.43
C LYS A 282 -16.84 -5.04 7.10
N ARG A 283 -17.06 -3.71 7.02
CA ARG A 283 -18.25 -3.00 7.51
C ARG A 283 -18.45 -3.13 9.03
N ARG A 284 -17.36 -3.14 9.79
CA ARG A 284 -17.34 -3.20 11.25
C ARG A 284 -16.78 -1.91 11.86
N GLY A 285 -17.39 -1.48 12.96
CA GLY A 285 -17.00 -0.30 13.73
C GLY A 285 -15.88 -0.55 14.74
N TYR A 286 -15.34 -1.75 14.81
CA TYR A 286 -14.28 -2.15 15.75
C TYR A 286 -13.34 -3.17 15.12
N VAL A 287 -12.09 -3.16 15.58
CA VAL A 287 -11.04 -4.09 15.14
C VAL A 287 -11.09 -5.37 15.97
N ILE A 288 -10.91 -6.50 15.33
CA ILE A 288 -10.74 -7.82 15.97
C ILE A 288 -9.34 -8.39 15.65
N PRO A 289 -8.85 -9.37 16.42
CA PRO A 289 -7.51 -9.95 16.17
C PRO A 289 -7.31 -10.48 14.75
N GLU A 290 -8.36 -11.01 14.12
CA GLU A 290 -8.34 -11.51 12.76
C GLU A 290 -8.02 -10.41 11.73
N ASP A 291 -8.43 -9.16 12.00
CA ASP A 291 -8.10 -8.03 11.11
C ASP A 291 -6.60 -7.73 11.15
N VAL A 292 -6.01 -7.77 12.35
CA VAL A 292 -4.56 -7.61 12.52
C VAL A 292 -3.81 -8.72 11.79
N ARG A 293 -4.26 -9.97 11.96
CA ARG A 293 -3.64 -11.15 11.30
C ARG A 293 -3.76 -11.06 9.78
N ALA A 294 -4.89 -10.59 9.26
CA ALA A 294 -5.13 -10.48 7.82
C ALA A 294 -4.15 -9.53 7.11
N VAL A 295 -3.70 -8.48 7.79
CA VAL A 295 -2.79 -7.48 7.21
C VAL A 295 -1.33 -7.64 7.65
N ALA A 296 -1.05 -8.52 8.62
CA ALA A 296 0.24 -8.61 9.28
C ALA A 296 1.39 -8.94 8.31
N HIS A 297 1.20 -9.88 7.38
CA HIS A 297 2.23 -10.24 6.40
C HIS A 297 2.59 -9.07 5.51
N ASP A 298 1.61 -8.37 4.95
CA ASP A 298 1.85 -7.24 4.06
C ASP A 298 2.50 -6.04 4.76
N VAL A 299 2.19 -5.86 6.06
CA VAL A 299 2.79 -4.78 6.86
C VAL A 299 4.20 -5.13 7.32
N LEU A 300 4.48 -6.40 7.67
CA LEU A 300 5.71 -6.77 8.38
C LEU A 300 6.80 -7.35 7.49
N ARG A 301 6.47 -8.01 6.35
CA ARG A 301 7.46 -8.76 5.56
C ARG A 301 8.66 -7.92 5.09
N HIS A 302 8.47 -6.64 4.87
CA HIS A 302 9.53 -5.72 4.45
C HIS A 302 10.14 -4.91 5.59
N ARG A 303 9.78 -5.23 6.83
CA ARG A 303 10.25 -4.60 8.06
C ARG A 303 11.03 -5.54 8.96
N ILE A 304 11.19 -6.78 8.55
CA ILE A 304 11.99 -7.79 9.21
C ILE A 304 13.17 -8.09 8.30
N GLY A 305 14.37 -7.69 8.74
CA GLY A 305 15.61 -8.03 8.05
C GLY A 305 16.07 -9.42 8.43
N LEU A 306 16.43 -10.22 7.44
CA LEU A 306 16.96 -11.56 7.64
C LEU A 306 18.46 -11.55 7.85
N THR A 307 18.99 -12.55 8.56
CA THR A 307 20.41 -12.82 8.64
C THR A 307 20.87 -13.67 7.46
N TYR A 308 22.18 -13.70 7.19
CA TYR A 308 22.76 -14.62 6.21
C TYR A 308 22.46 -16.10 6.52
N GLU A 309 22.28 -16.45 7.80
CA GLU A 309 21.90 -17.79 8.22
C GLU A 309 20.46 -18.12 7.77
N ALA A 310 19.54 -17.17 7.89
CA ALA A 310 18.17 -17.32 7.42
C ALA A 310 18.14 -17.48 5.89
N GLU A 311 18.88 -16.64 5.15
CA GLU A 311 19.00 -16.74 3.70
C GLU A 311 19.60 -18.08 3.26
N ALA A 312 20.66 -18.53 3.90
CA ALA A 312 21.32 -19.80 3.61
C ALA A 312 20.40 -21.03 3.86
N THR A 313 19.46 -20.89 4.80
CA THR A 313 18.46 -21.93 5.12
C THR A 313 17.13 -21.74 4.39
N ASN A 314 17.04 -20.75 3.47
CA ASN A 314 15.84 -20.39 2.71
C ASN A 314 14.63 -20.03 3.60
N VAL A 315 14.88 -19.51 4.81
CA VAL A 315 13.81 -18.99 5.67
C VAL A 315 13.38 -17.62 5.18
N THR A 316 12.07 -17.44 4.99
CA THR A 316 11.48 -16.19 4.50
C THR A 316 10.95 -15.32 5.66
N SER A 317 10.86 -14.01 5.42
CA SER A 317 10.20 -13.10 6.38
C SER A 317 8.72 -13.48 6.62
N ASP A 318 8.03 -14.01 5.62
CA ASP A 318 6.65 -14.49 5.77
C ASP A 318 6.53 -15.71 6.70
N GLU A 319 7.49 -16.63 6.67
CA GLU A 319 7.55 -17.75 7.62
C GLU A 319 7.80 -17.26 9.05
N ILE A 320 8.68 -16.25 9.22
CA ILE A 320 8.92 -15.62 10.52
C ILE A 320 7.65 -14.96 11.05
N VAL A 321 6.97 -14.16 10.21
CA VAL A 321 5.69 -13.53 10.58
C VAL A 321 4.66 -14.59 10.97
N SER A 322 4.54 -15.65 10.19
CA SER A 322 3.61 -16.77 10.48
C SER A 322 3.90 -17.42 11.83
N LYS A 323 5.17 -17.69 12.16
CA LYS A 323 5.57 -18.25 13.46
C LYS A 323 5.21 -17.30 14.61
N ILE A 324 5.46 -16.00 14.46
CA ILE A 324 5.13 -14.98 15.45
C ILE A 324 3.60 -14.94 15.68
N LEU A 325 2.81 -14.85 14.62
CA LEU A 325 1.34 -14.80 14.69
C LEU A 325 0.73 -16.05 15.32
N ASN A 326 1.38 -17.21 15.20
CA ASN A 326 0.92 -18.46 15.80
C ASN A 326 1.32 -18.60 17.29
N LYS A 327 2.30 -17.82 17.75
CA LYS A 327 2.83 -17.91 19.11
C LYS A 327 2.33 -16.80 20.03
N VAL A 328 2.18 -15.57 19.50
CA VAL A 328 1.69 -14.44 20.29
C VAL A 328 0.23 -14.69 20.69
N GLU A 329 -0.05 -14.52 21.99
CA GLU A 329 -1.37 -14.75 22.56
C GLU A 329 -2.41 -13.81 21.96
N VAL A 330 -3.54 -14.38 21.56
CA VAL A 330 -4.67 -13.65 20.97
C VAL A 330 -5.58 -13.20 22.11
N PRO A 331 -5.93 -11.89 22.21
CA PRO A 331 -6.74 -11.35 23.32
C PRO A 331 -8.19 -11.83 23.32
#